data_cf125f6af5047ff8cf062227ba49d334
#
_entry.id   cf125f6af5047ff8cf062227ba49d334
#
_cell.length_a   1.000
_cell.length_b   1.000
_cell.length_c   1.000
_cell.angle_alpha   90.00
_cell.angle_beta   90.00
_cell.angle_gamma   90.00
#
_symmetry.space_group_name_H-M   'P 1'
#
loop_
_entity.id
_entity.type
_entity.pdbx_description
1 polymer ?
#
loop_
_entity_poly.entity_id
_entity_poly.type
_entity_poly.pdbx_seq_one_letter_code
_entity_poly.pdbx_strand_id
1 'polypeptide(L)'
;VPYKQLIIPYLEKLSPEAQNTQSVNTVYLENNKLVGHNTDIAGFELAIRHIKFDTSNKNVLILGAGGVVPSVISALKNLNTKNIFLMNRTKEKAQKIKEKLEYIEIIDWGDIRDFDMIINATSIGLNKGDDLGLNFESIKKKILFYDLIYNPEETKFLKSARQMMHIVENGKMMFIYQAHQSFT
;
A
#
# COMPACT_ATOMS: atom_id res chain seq x y z
N VAL A 1 -7.81 -10.14 -7.59
CA VAL A 1 -6.56 -9.57 -7.04
C VAL A 1 -5.32 -10.09 -7.74
N PRO A 2 -5.14 -11.37 -8.04
CA PRO A 2 -3.88 -11.84 -8.63
C PRO A 2 -3.68 -11.43 -10.10
N TYR A 3 -4.70 -10.90 -10.77
CA TYR A 3 -4.71 -10.66 -12.22
C TYR A 3 -4.41 -9.21 -12.64
N LYS A 4 -4.11 -8.31 -11.70
CA LYS A 4 -3.92 -6.86 -11.99
C LYS A 4 -2.87 -6.56 -13.06
N GLN A 5 -1.84 -7.40 -13.18
CA GLN A 5 -0.80 -7.29 -14.22
C GLN A 5 -1.12 -8.14 -15.44
N LEU A 6 -1.74 -9.30 -15.24
CA LEU A 6 -2.00 -10.27 -16.30
C LEU A 6 -3.06 -9.80 -17.31
N ILE A 7 -3.94 -8.88 -16.92
CA ILE A 7 -4.98 -8.32 -17.81
C ILE A 7 -4.40 -7.31 -18.81
N ILE A 8 -3.26 -6.69 -18.51
CA ILE A 8 -2.70 -5.60 -19.32
C ILE A 8 -2.54 -5.95 -20.79
N PRO A 9 -2.01 -7.14 -21.18
CA PRO A 9 -1.86 -7.49 -22.60
C PRO A 9 -3.17 -7.62 -23.40
N TYR A 10 -4.32 -7.65 -22.72
CA TYR A 10 -5.65 -7.77 -23.34
C TYR A 10 -6.38 -6.42 -23.43
N LEU A 11 -5.73 -5.33 -23.09
CA LEU A 11 -6.30 -3.98 -23.08
C LEU A 11 -5.67 -3.15 -24.21
N GLU A 12 -6.49 -2.35 -24.89
CA GLU A 12 -6.02 -1.49 -25.97
C GLU A 12 -5.39 -0.20 -25.46
N LYS A 13 -5.75 0.22 -24.23
CA LYS A 13 -5.24 1.46 -23.63
C LYS A 13 -5.12 1.30 -22.12
N LEU A 14 -4.17 2.00 -21.54
CA LEU A 14 -4.02 2.16 -20.09
C LEU A 14 -4.13 3.62 -19.71
N SER A 15 -4.77 3.90 -18.57
CA SER A 15 -4.66 5.22 -17.95
C SER A 15 -3.23 5.48 -17.47
N PRO A 16 -2.84 6.74 -17.25
CA PRO A 16 -1.51 7.08 -16.72
C PRO A 16 -1.20 6.35 -15.41
N GLU A 17 -2.19 6.21 -14.51
CA GLU A 17 -2.05 5.51 -13.23
C GLU A 17 -1.78 4.02 -13.44
N ALA A 18 -2.51 3.37 -14.33
CA ALA A 18 -2.33 1.96 -14.66
C ALA A 18 -0.99 1.72 -15.37
N GLN A 19 -0.57 2.66 -16.24
CA GLN A 19 0.71 2.58 -16.96
C GLN A 19 1.89 2.73 -16.00
N ASN A 20 1.85 3.71 -15.10
CA ASN A 20 2.93 3.98 -14.14
C ASN A 20 3.10 2.85 -13.11
N THR A 21 1.99 2.25 -12.66
CA THR A 21 2.03 1.17 -11.66
C THR A 21 2.11 -0.22 -12.26
N GLN A 22 1.87 -0.36 -13.58
CA GLN A 22 1.71 -1.65 -14.26
C GLN A 22 0.70 -2.54 -13.51
N SER A 23 -0.43 -1.92 -13.11
CA SER A 23 -1.46 -2.57 -12.29
C SER A 23 -2.84 -2.01 -12.67
N VAL A 24 -3.76 -2.89 -13.04
CA VAL A 24 -5.14 -2.57 -13.44
C VAL A 24 -6.10 -3.24 -12.47
N ASN A 25 -7.02 -2.49 -11.88
CA ASN A 25 -8.11 -3.01 -11.06
C ASN A 25 -9.50 -2.68 -11.60
N THR A 26 -9.57 -1.78 -12.58
CA THR A 26 -10.81 -1.35 -13.25
C THR A 26 -10.62 -1.40 -14.77
N VAL A 27 -11.60 -1.94 -15.48
CA VAL A 27 -11.63 -1.96 -16.95
C VAL A 27 -12.96 -1.37 -17.40
N TYR A 28 -12.90 -0.43 -18.32
CA TYR A 28 -14.08 0.19 -18.90
C TYR A 28 -13.97 0.31 -20.42
N LEU A 29 -15.09 0.57 -21.08
CA LEU A 29 -15.16 0.76 -22.53
C LEU A 29 -15.15 2.24 -22.86
N GLU A 30 -14.19 2.69 -23.68
CA GLU A 30 -14.10 4.05 -24.20
C GLU A 30 -13.93 3.99 -25.73
N ASN A 31 -14.86 4.55 -26.49
CA ASN A 31 -14.83 4.53 -27.96
C ASN A 31 -14.60 3.12 -28.54
N ASN A 32 -15.32 2.14 -28.05
CA ASN A 32 -15.21 0.71 -28.39
C ASN A 32 -13.82 0.08 -28.11
N LYS A 33 -13.02 0.68 -27.22
CA LYS A 33 -11.73 0.13 -26.78
C LYS A 33 -11.77 -0.16 -25.31
N LEU A 34 -11.18 -1.29 -24.90
CA LEU A 34 -11.00 -1.65 -23.50
C LEU A 34 -9.86 -0.83 -22.90
N VAL A 35 -10.19 -0.05 -21.89
CA VAL A 35 -9.24 0.81 -21.18
C VAL A 35 -9.03 0.29 -19.76
N GLY A 36 -7.79 0.06 -19.37
CA GLY A 36 -7.42 -0.31 -18.01
C GLY A 36 -7.09 0.91 -17.15
N HIS A 37 -7.64 0.92 -15.96
CA HIS A 37 -7.41 1.98 -14.98
C HIS A 37 -7.00 1.42 -13.62
N ASN A 38 -6.34 2.26 -12.81
CA ASN A 38 -5.94 1.94 -11.44
C ASN A 38 -6.54 2.94 -10.47
N THR A 39 -7.53 2.50 -9.69
CA THR A 39 -8.19 3.32 -8.68
C THR A 39 -7.58 3.16 -7.27
N ASP A 40 -6.62 2.24 -7.07
CA ASP A 40 -5.98 2.03 -5.77
C ASP A 40 -5.19 3.26 -5.32
N ILE A 41 -4.56 4.00 -6.25
CA ILE A 41 -3.80 5.22 -5.94
C ILE A 41 -4.72 6.25 -5.28
N ALA A 42 -5.79 6.64 -5.98
CA ALA A 42 -6.77 7.60 -5.47
C ALA A 42 -7.46 7.07 -4.19
N GLY A 43 -7.76 5.77 -4.15
CA GLY A 43 -8.36 5.13 -2.97
C GLY A 43 -7.50 5.28 -1.72
N PHE A 44 -6.19 5.04 -1.84
CA PHE A 44 -5.26 5.19 -0.72
C PHE A 44 -5.06 6.66 -0.33
N GLU A 45 -4.89 7.56 -1.30
CA GLU A 45 -4.77 9.01 -1.04
C GLU A 45 -5.98 9.55 -0.26
N LEU A 46 -7.19 9.21 -0.70
CA LEU A 46 -8.43 9.62 -0.05
C LEU A 46 -8.54 9.03 1.36
N ALA A 47 -8.11 7.78 1.56
CA ALA A 47 -8.10 7.16 2.88
C ALA A 47 -7.15 7.87 3.85
N ILE A 48 -5.94 8.24 3.42
CA ILE A 48 -4.98 9.00 4.24
C ILE A 48 -5.53 10.40 4.56
N ARG A 49 -6.14 11.08 3.58
CA ARG A 49 -6.79 12.38 3.81
C ARG A 49 -7.98 12.29 4.77
N HIS A 50 -8.76 11.20 4.69
CA HIS A 50 -9.91 10.94 5.57
C HIS A 50 -9.50 10.90 7.04
N ILE A 51 -8.41 10.21 7.36
CA ILE A 51 -7.87 10.16 8.74
C ILE A 51 -7.06 11.40 9.12
N LYS A 52 -6.95 12.37 8.21
CA LYS A 52 -6.20 13.64 8.40
C LYS A 52 -4.74 13.41 8.82
N PHE A 53 -4.11 12.36 8.30
CA PHE A 53 -2.70 12.08 8.55
C PHE A 53 -1.84 12.77 7.49
N ASP A 54 -0.99 13.69 7.91
CA ASP A 54 -0.03 14.36 7.04
C ASP A 54 1.22 13.48 6.87
N THR A 55 1.47 13.02 5.64
CA THR A 55 2.65 12.23 5.29
C THR A 55 3.83 13.07 4.81
N SER A 56 3.63 14.38 4.62
CA SER A 56 4.71 15.28 4.19
C SER A 56 5.85 15.26 5.22
N ASN A 57 7.09 15.24 4.72
CA ASN A 57 8.28 15.16 5.57
C ASN A 57 8.37 13.91 6.49
N LYS A 58 7.61 12.86 6.23
CA LYS A 58 7.57 11.62 7.01
C LYS A 58 8.42 10.51 6.39
N ASN A 59 8.88 9.61 7.26
CA ASN A 59 9.49 8.34 6.90
C ASN A 59 8.43 7.24 6.97
N VAL A 60 8.11 6.64 5.84
CA VAL A 60 7.06 5.62 5.74
C VAL A 60 7.67 4.27 5.37
N LEU A 61 7.37 3.24 6.15
CA LEU A 61 7.74 1.86 5.87
C LEU A 61 6.55 1.12 5.24
N ILE A 62 6.79 0.42 4.14
CA ILE A 62 5.83 -0.50 3.53
C ILE A 62 6.36 -1.94 3.71
N LEU A 63 5.54 -2.80 4.30
CA LEU A 63 5.79 -4.23 4.44
C LEU A 63 5.10 -4.98 3.31
N GLY A 64 5.89 -5.73 2.51
CA GLY A 64 5.38 -6.50 1.38
C GLY A 64 5.74 -5.89 0.03
N ALA A 65 5.70 -6.74 -1.03
CA ALA A 65 5.98 -6.37 -2.42
C ALA A 65 4.91 -6.99 -3.36
N GLY A 66 3.64 -6.90 -2.95
CA GLY A 66 2.49 -7.37 -3.72
C GLY A 66 2.02 -6.38 -4.78
N GLY A 67 1.02 -6.78 -5.58
CA GLY A 67 0.52 -6.00 -6.72
C GLY A 67 -0.12 -4.64 -6.37
N VAL A 68 -0.46 -4.39 -5.11
CA VAL A 68 -0.99 -3.09 -4.64
C VAL A 68 0.14 -2.11 -4.27
N VAL A 69 1.34 -2.62 -3.97
CA VAL A 69 2.44 -1.80 -3.43
C VAL A 69 2.87 -0.67 -4.37
N PRO A 70 3.00 -0.85 -5.69
CA PRO A 70 3.28 0.26 -6.59
C PRO A 70 2.25 1.40 -6.50
N SER A 71 0.97 1.07 -6.32
CA SER A 71 -0.09 2.08 -6.17
C SER A 71 0.04 2.84 -4.85
N VAL A 72 0.34 2.14 -3.74
CA VAL A 72 0.57 2.77 -2.43
C VAL A 72 1.79 3.69 -2.47
N ILE A 73 2.89 3.26 -3.10
CA ILE A 73 4.10 4.07 -3.28
C ILE A 73 3.79 5.33 -4.09
N SER A 74 3.06 5.20 -5.21
CA SER A 74 2.67 6.34 -6.04
C SER A 74 1.78 7.33 -5.28
N ALA A 75 0.82 6.84 -4.50
CA ALA A 75 -0.03 7.66 -3.66
C ALA A 75 0.77 8.42 -2.58
N LEU A 76 1.70 7.74 -1.91
CA LEU A 76 2.58 8.40 -0.92
C LEU A 76 3.45 9.48 -1.56
N LYS A 77 3.94 9.26 -2.78
CA LYS A 77 4.66 10.28 -3.54
C LYS A 77 3.78 11.50 -3.83
N ASN A 78 2.56 11.28 -4.29
CA ASN A 78 1.58 12.35 -4.54
C ASN A 78 1.24 13.13 -3.26
N LEU A 79 1.29 12.47 -2.11
CA LEU A 79 1.11 13.07 -0.78
C LEU A 79 2.39 13.72 -0.21
N ASN A 80 3.45 13.89 -1.04
CA ASN A 80 4.73 14.51 -0.68
C ASN A 80 5.47 13.81 0.48
N THR A 81 5.35 12.49 0.59
CA THR A 81 6.10 11.70 1.58
C THR A 81 7.60 11.87 1.34
N LYS A 82 8.37 12.13 2.41
CA LYS A 82 9.80 12.43 2.32
C LYS A 82 10.61 11.21 1.91
N ASN A 83 10.50 10.13 2.67
CA ASN A 83 11.21 8.89 2.40
C ASN A 83 10.26 7.70 2.46
N ILE A 84 10.34 6.83 1.48
CA ILE A 84 9.55 5.60 1.39
C ILE A 84 10.50 4.42 1.45
N PHE A 85 10.33 3.59 2.46
CA PHE A 85 11.11 2.37 2.67
C PHE A 85 10.25 1.16 2.32
N LEU A 86 10.85 0.21 1.64
CA LEU A 86 10.20 -1.04 1.26
C LEU A 86 10.93 -2.23 1.91
N MET A 87 10.19 -3.03 2.66
CA MET A 87 10.66 -4.23 3.32
C MET A 87 9.89 -5.44 2.80
N ASN A 88 10.58 -6.44 2.28
CA ASN A 88 9.96 -7.68 1.83
C ASN A 88 10.87 -8.89 2.11
N ARG A 89 10.31 -10.02 2.57
CA ARG A 89 11.08 -11.24 2.82
C ARG A 89 11.87 -11.74 1.59
N THR A 90 11.28 -11.58 0.40
CA THR A 90 11.93 -11.91 -0.88
C THR A 90 12.45 -10.62 -1.48
N LYS A 91 13.76 -10.36 -1.34
CA LYS A 91 14.40 -9.11 -1.80
C LYS A 91 14.21 -8.85 -3.30
N GLU A 92 14.22 -9.88 -4.12
CA GLU A 92 14.08 -9.79 -5.58
C GLU A 92 12.74 -9.16 -6.00
N LYS A 93 11.66 -9.40 -5.21
CA LYS A 93 10.36 -8.77 -5.46
C LYS A 93 10.40 -7.27 -5.16
N ALA A 94 11.05 -6.87 -4.08
CA ALA A 94 11.23 -5.45 -3.75
C ALA A 94 12.12 -4.75 -4.80
N GLN A 95 13.18 -5.42 -5.25
CA GLN A 95 14.09 -4.90 -6.28
C GLN A 95 13.37 -4.62 -7.59
N LYS A 96 12.50 -5.51 -8.06
CA LYS A 96 11.66 -5.30 -9.26
C LYS A 96 10.74 -4.06 -9.15
N ILE A 97 10.29 -3.73 -7.94
CA ILE A 97 9.52 -2.50 -7.71
C ILE A 97 10.44 -1.28 -7.77
N LYS A 98 11.62 -1.36 -7.13
CA LYS A 98 12.59 -0.28 -7.12
C LYS A 98 13.10 0.08 -8.51
N GLU A 99 13.31 -0.89 -9.39
CA GLU A 99 13.70 -0.66 -10.80
C GLU A 99 12.72 0.22 -11.57
N LYS A 100 11.45 0.23 -11.17
CA LYS A 100 10.39 1.06 -11.76
C LYS A 100 10.13 2.35 -11.00
N LEU A 101 10.39 2.34 -9.69
CA LEU A 101 10.11 3.43 -8.75
C LEU A 101 11.39 3.75 -7.95
N GLU A 102 12.34 4.43 -8.58
CA GLU A 102 13.70 4.65 -8.08
C GLU A 102 13.78 5.41 -6.74
N TYR A 103 12.73 6.15 -6.39
CA TYR A 103 12.67 7.00 -5.19
C TYR A 103 12.34 6.27 -3.89
N ILE A 104 12.43 4.93 -3.87
CA ILE A 104 12.26 4.13 -2.65
C ILE A 104 13.59 3.54 -2.18
N GLU A 105 13.71 3.29 -0.87
CA GLU A 105 14.81 2.56 -0.27
C GLU A 105 14.37 1.15 0.13
N ILE A 106 15.14 0.13 -0.24
CA ILE A 106 14.91 -1.24 0.21
C ILE A 106 15.71 -1.47 1.48
N ILE A 107 15.05 -1.99 2.50
CA ILE A 107 15.68 -2.36 3.76
C ILE A 107 15.45 -3.84 4.07
N ASP A 108 16.30 -4.40 4.93
CA ASP A 108 16.24 -5.81 5.31
C ASP A 108 15.05 -6.12 6.21
N TRP A 109 14.53 -7.35 6.09
CA TRP A 109 13.45 -7.80 6.96
C TRP A 109 13.89 -7.78 8.42
N GLY A 110 13.15 -7.04 9.25
CA GLY A 110 13.45 -6.84 10.65
C GLY A 110 14.24 -5.56 10.97
N ASP A 111 14.71 -4.81 9.98
CA ASP A 111 15.36 -3.51 10.18
C ASP A 111 14.32 -2.42 10.52
N ILE A 112 13.88 -2.41 11.77
CA ILE A 112 12.89 -1.44 12.27
C ILE A 112 13.60 -0.20 12.78
N ARG A 113 13.47 0.89 12.04
CA ARG A 113 14.04 2.20 12.32
C ARG A 113 12.97 3.17 12.87
N ASP A 114 13.33 4.43 13.05
CA ASP A 114 12.43 5.48 13.52
C ASP A 114 11.50 5.97 12.38
N PHE A 115 10.47 5.19 12.07
CA PHE A 115 9.44 5.52 11.10
C PHE A 115 8.34 6.39 11.71
N ASP A 116 7.57 7.10 10.86
CA ASP A 116 6.38 7.87 11.23
C ASP A 116 5.09 7.12 10.90
N MET A 117 5.17 6.19 9.94
CA MET A 117 4.06 5.34 9.51
C MET A 117 4.60 3.98 9.06
N ILE A 118 3.90 2.91 9.41
CA ILE A 118 4.17 1.56 8.93
C ILE A 118 2.90 0.99 8.28
N ILE A 119 3.04 0.53 7.05
CA ILE A 119 1.93 0.00 6.24
C ILE A 119 2.12 -1.50 6.06
N ASN A 120 1.16 -2.31 6.50
CA ASN A 120 1.10 -3.72 6.13
C ASN A 120 0.41 -3.85 4.76
N ALA A 121 1.19 -4.15 3.73
CA ALA A 121 0.72 -4.46 2.37
C ALA A 121 0.95 -5.94 2.01
N THR A 122 1.12 -6.80 3.02
CA THR A 122 1.22 -8.26 2.85
C THR A 122 -0.16 -8.91 2.97
N SER A 123 -0.24 -10.21 2.72
CA SER A 123 -1.40 -11.05 3.04
C SER A 123 -1.38 -11.59 4.47
N ILE A 124 -0.33 -11.30 5.24
CA ILE A 124 -0.18 -11.77 6.62
C ILE A 124 -1.13 -10.97 7.52
N GLY A 125 -2.09 -11.65 8.10
CA GLY A 125 -3.18 -11.09 8.90
C GLY A 125 -4.56 -11.44 8.35
N LEU A 126 -4.65 -12.03 7.13
CA LEU A 126 -5.92 -12.53 6.58
C LEU A 126 -6.44 -13.76 7.33
N ASN A 127 -5.54 -14.60 7.85
CA ASN A 127 -5.91 -15.80 8.58
C ASN A 127 -5.68 -15.61 10.08
N LYS A 128 -6.50 -16.32 10.87
CA LYS A 128 -6.32 -16.35 12.33
C LYS A 128 -4.97 -16.97 12.67
N GLY A 129 -4.17 -16.23 13.44
CA GLY A 129 -2.82 -16.67 13.86
C GLY A 129 -1.68 -16.17 12.98
N ASP A 130 -1.98 -15.53 11.84
CA ASP A 130 -0.96 -14.88 11.02
C ASP A 130 -0.16 -13.86 11.85
N ASP A 131 1.17 -13.88 11.68
CA ASP A 131 2.10 -12.98 12.37
C ASP A 131 3.23 -12.57 11.41
N LEU A 132 3.53 -11.29 11.37
CA LEU A 132 4.66 -10.75 10.60
C LEU A 132 6.01 -11.17 11.17
N GLY A 133 6.06 -11.54 12.47
CA GLY A 133 7.30 -11.87 13.16
C GLY A 133 8.25 -10.68 13.32
N LEU A 134 7.71 -9.46 13.34
CA LEU A 134 8.47 -8.22 13.50
C LEU A 134 8.26 -7.64 14.90
N ASN A 135 9.34 -7.12 15.48
CA ASN A 135 9.31 -6.44 16.77
C ASN A 135 9.32 -4.92 16.57
N PHE A 136 8.29 -4.24 17.08
CA PHE A 136 8.12 -2.78 16.99
C PHE A 136 8.38 -2.06 18.32
N GLU A 137 8.84 -2.75 19.37
CA GLU A 137 9.07 -2.18 20.71
C GLU A 137 10.14 -1.09 20.73
N SER A 138 11.03 -1.07 19.73
CA SER A 138 12.04 -0.02 19.57
C SER A 138 11.44 1.34 19.23
N ILE A 139 10.23 1.38 18.67
CA ILE A 139 9.55 2.61 18.27
C ILE A 139 8.96 3.29 19.51
N LYS A 140 9.58 4.38 19.96
CA LYS A 140 9.17 5.08 21.19
C LYS A 140 8.18 6.20 20.96
N LYS A 141 8.18 6.82 19.77
CA LYS A 141 7.21 7.87 19.41
C LYS A 141 5.88 7.27 18.97
N LYS A 142 4.80 7.99 19.14
CA LYS A 142 3.48 7.59 18.64
C LYS A 142 3.43 7.76 17.13
N ILE A 143 3.24 6.65 16.38
CA ILE A 143 3.18 6.61 14.91
C ILE A 143 1.88 6.01 14.42
N LEU A 144 1.65 6.06 13.09
CA LEU A 144 0.52 5.39 12.45
C LEU A 144 0.91 3.99 11.98
N PHE A 145 0.14 2.99 12.41
CA PHE A 145 0.13 1.64 11.84
C PHE A 145 -1.10 1.51 10.93
N TYR A 146 -0.87 1.31 9.65
CA TYR A 146 -1.92 1.18 8.65
C TYR A 146 -1.90 -0.23 8.05
N ASP A 147 -3.02 -0.94 8.09
CA ASP A 147 -3.13 -2.25 7.46
C ASP A 147 -4.00 -2.17 6.21
N LEU A 148 -3.52 -2.65 5.05
CA LEU A 148 -4.37 -2.71 3.85
C LEU A 148 -5.47 -3.78 3.97
N ILE A 149 -5.36 -4.69 4.94
CA ILE A 149 -6.38 -5.67 5.27
C ILE A 149 -7.53 -4.95 5.99
N TYR A 150 -8.78 -5.23 5.56
CA TYR A 150 -9.99 -4.71 6.18
C TYR A 150 -10.90 -5.82 6.72
N ASN A 151 -10.62 -7.06 6.37
CA ASN A 151 -11.29 -8.24 6.91
C ASN A 151 -10.23 -9.33 7.20
N PRO A 152 -9.97 -9.65 8.47
CA PRO A 152 -10.63 -9.16 9.69
C PRO A 152 -10.47 -7.65 9.91
N GLU A 153 -11.37 -7.05 10.69
CA GLU A 153 -11.35 -5.61 10.98
C GLU A 153 -10.10 -5.20 11.78
N GLU A 154 -9.61 -6.08 12.66
CA GLU A 154 -8.36 -5.89 13.41
C GLU A 154 -7.47 -7.12 13.27
N THR A 155 -6.34 -6.95 12.61
CA THR A 155 -5.29 -7.96 12.48
C THR A 155 -4.41 -7.98 13.73
N LYS A 156 -3.58 -9.03 13.90
CA LYS A 156 -2.59 -9.09 14.98
C LYS A 156 -1.61 -7.89 14.92
N PHE A 157 -1.26 -7.45 13.70
CA PHE A 157 -0.42 -6.27 13.46
C PHE A 157 -1.03 -5.01 14.10
N LEU A 158 -2.30 -4.70 13.82
CA LEU A 158 -2.99 -3.54 14.38
C LEU A 158 -3.23 -3.68 15.88
N LYS A 159 -3.62 -4.89 16.33
CA LYS A 159 -3.85 -5.16 17.76
C LYS A 159 -2.58 -4.92 18.59
N SER A 160 -1.42 -5.41 18.12
CA SER A 160 -0.15 -5.19 18.80
C SER A 160 0.23 -3.71 18.83
N ALA A 161 0.05 -2.99 17.73
CA ALA A 161 0.30 -1.55 17.67
C ALA A 161 -0.60 -0.75 18.62
N ARG A 162 -1.88 -1.11 18.72
CA ARG A 162 -2.82 -0.50 19.66
C ARG A 162 -2.42 -0.72 21.12
N GLN A 163 -1.96 -1.94 21.45
CA GLN A 163 -1.46 -2.25 22.80
C GLN A 163 -0.23 -1.40 23.16
N MET A 164 0.58 -1.03 22.17
CA MET A 164 1.73 -0.13 22.32
C MET A 164 1.32 1.36 22.21
N MET A 165 0.02 1.69 22.25
CA MET A 165 -0.53 3.06 22.23
C MET A 165 -0.25 3.84 20.93
N HIS A 166 0.02 3.16 19.84
CA HIS A 166 0.13 3.77 18.50
C HIS A 166 -1.25 4.08 17.90
N ILE A 167 -1.28 4.91 16.86
CA ILE A 167 -2.46 5.13 16.04
C ILE A 167 -2.61 3.93 15.10
N VAL A 168 -3.82 3.42 14.93
CA VAL A 168 -4.08 2.26 14.05
C VAL A 168 -5.22 2.56 13.11
N GLU A 169 -5.08 2.11 11.87
CA GLU A 169 -6.09 2.24 10.81
C GLU A 169 -6.07 1.00 9.93
N ASN A 170 -7.23 0.56 9.45
CA ASN A 170 -7.34 -0.58 8.55
C ASN A 170 -7.69 -0.15 7.11
N GLY A 171 -7.70 -1.11 6.17
CA GLY A 171 -7.89 -0.88 4.75
C GLY A 171 -9.33 -0.55 4.31
N LYS A 172 -10.31 -0.46 5.23
CA LYS A 172 -11.73 -0.30 4.90
C LYS A 172 -11.99 0.96 4.09
N MET A 173 -11.44 2.10 4.50
CA MET A 173 -11.66 3.36 3.78
C MET A 173 -10.98 3.36 2.41
N MET A 174 -9.77 2.79 2.29
CA MET A 174 -9.14 2.60 0.98
C MET A 174 -10.01 1.74 0.05
N PHE A 175 -10.56 0.64 0.57
CA PHE A 175 -11.47 -0.23 -0.20
C PHE A 175 -12.72 0.53 -0.67
N ILE A 176 -13.35 1.32 0.19
CA ILE A 176 -14.54 2.12 -0.16
C ILE A 176 -14.20 3.16 -1.23
N TYR A 177 -13.13 3.92 -1.04
CA TYR A 177 -12.77 5.00 -1.96
C TYR A 177 -12.33 4.46 -3.33
N GLN A 178 -11.52 3.39 -3.39
CA GLN A 178 -11.14 2.81 -4.67
C GLN A 178 -12.35 2.24 -5.44
N ALA A 179 -13.33 1.66 -4.73
CA ALA A 179 -14.56 1.21 -5.34
C ALA A 179 -15.39 2.38 -5.87
N HIS A 180 -15.53 3.45 -5.09
CA HIS A 180 -16.21 4.67 -5.56
C HIS A 180 -15.58 5.24 -6.84
N GLN A 181 -14.25 5.33 -6.88
CA GLN A 181 -13.53 5.81 -8.06
C GLN A 181 -13.69 4.92 -9.30
N SER A 182 -14.10 3.67 -9.14
CA SER A 182 -14.38 2.77 -10.27
C SER A 182 -15.72 3.04 -10.95
N PHE A 183 -16.60 3.87 -10.36
CA PHE A 183 -17.92 4.23 -10.87
C PHE A 183 -18.03 5.69 -11.34
N THR A 184 -16.97 6.47 -11.15
CA THR A 184 -16.88 7.87 -11.61
C THR A 184 -16.05 7.98 -12.87
#